data_55c69a097700a51729c5962bfdde1347
#
_entry.id   55c69a097700a51729c5962bfdde1347
#
_cell.length_a   1.000
_cell.length_b   1.000
_cell.length_c   1.000
_cell.angle_alpha   90.00
_cell.angle_beta   90.00
_cell.angle_gamma   90.00
#
_symmetry.space_group_name_H-M   'P 1'
#
loop_
_entity.id
_entity.type
_entity.pdbx_description
1 polymer ?
#
loop_
_entity_poly.entity_id
_entity_poly.type
_entity_poly.pdbx_seq_one_letter_code
_entity_poly.pdbx_strand_id
1 'polypeptide(L)'
;MSELLVYKASAGSGKTFTLAVEYIKLLIFNPRAYRQILAVTFTNKATAEMKERILSQLYGIQIGDKDSEAYLNRIKEETGKTEQEIREAAGIALSYMLHDYSRFRVETIDSFFQSVMRNLARELELSPNLNIELNNTEVLSDAVDSMIEKLGPTSPVLAWLLDYINERIADDKRWNVSDEVKSFGRNIFDEGYIEKGEGLRQRLRNPNTIKEYRKQLKALETEILEQMKGFYDQFEGELDGHALTADDLKNGSRGIGSYFRKLNNGVLSNDIRNATVEKCLEDAKHWATKTSPRYADIINLANSSLIQILEDAEKLRSKNNLLLNSCRLSLQHLNKVQLLANIDEEVRQLNHDNNRFLLSDTNALLHQLVKDGDSSFVFEKIGTNIHNVMIDEFQDTSRMQWGNFKLLLLEGLSQGADSLIVGDVKQSIYRWRNGDWGILNSLNDHIEHFPIRVKTLATNRRSETNVIRFNNRIFTAAANYLNGVYKQQLGKDCEDLQKAYADVVQESPRSTEKGYVKVSFLEPDEEH
;
A
#
# COMPACT_ATOMS: atom_id res chain seq x y z
N MET A 1 -4.15 -10.97 -32.97
CA MET A 1 -3.22 -11.14 -31.84
C MET A 1 -4.03 -10.80 -30.60
N SER A 2 -4.08 -11.67 -29.61
CA SER A 2 -4.78 -11.41 -28.35
C SER A 2 -4.15 -10.24 -27.59
N GLU A 3 -4.95 -9.47 -26.88
CA GLU A 3 -4.50 -8.27 -26.17
C GLU A 3 -5.06 -8.22 -24.74
N LEU A 4 -4.34 -7.55 -23.86
CA LEU A 4 -4.85 -7.13 -22.57
C LEU A 4 -5.50 -5.75 -22.71
N LEU A 5 -6.79 -5.68 -22.48
CA LEU A 5 -7.52 -4.42 -22.45
C LEU A 5 -7.54 -3.85 -21.04
N VAL A 6 -7.08 -2.63 -20.87
CA VAL A 6 -7.01 -1.94 -19.56
C VAL A 6 -7.85 -0.68 -19.63
N TYR A 7 -8.91 -0.62 -18.82
CA TYR A 7 -9.69 0.59 -18.63
C TYR A 7 -9.25 1.34 -17.37
N LYS A 8 -8.57 2.47 -17.57
CA LYS A 8 -8.35 3.46 -16.50
C LYS A 8 -9.59 4.33 -16.39
N ALA A 9 -10.30 4.19 -15.29
CA ALA A 9 -11.62 4.75 -15.11
C ALA A 9 -11.71 5.55 -13.83
N SER A 10 -12.19 6.79 -13.93
CA SER A 10 -12.45 7.60 -12.73
C SER A 10 -13.85 7.33 -12.16
N ALA A 11 -14.12 7.81 -10.93
CA ALA A 11 -15.43 7.66 -10.29
C ALA A 11 -16.57 8.19 -11.19
N GLY A 12 -17.62 7.40 -11.38
CA GLY A 12 -18.78 7.78 -12.19
C GLY A 12 -18.58 7.70 -13.71
N SER A 13 -17.44 7.20 -14.20
CA SER A 13 -17.15 7.10 -15.64
C SER A 13 -17.76 5.89 -16.34
N GLY A 14 -18.50 5.03 -15.61
CA GLY A 14 -19.18 3.88 -16.18
C GLY A 14 -18.36 2.59 -16.19
N LYS A 15 -17.46 2.37 -15.20
CA LYS A 15 -16.70 1.11 -15.04
C LYS A 15 -17.56 -0.12 -15.23
N THR A 16 -18.62 -0.27 -14.43
CA THR A 16 -19.50 -1.44 -14.43
C THR A 16 -20.28 -1.58 -15.73
N PHE A 17 -20.64 -0.45 -16.37
CA PHE A 17 -21.26 -0.45 -17.71
C PHE A 17 -20.29 -1.03 -18.73
N THR A 18 -19.05 -0.52 -18.77
CA THR A 18 -18.03 -0.96 -19.73
C THR A 18 -17.70 -2.44 -19.55
N LEU A 19 -17.56 -2.89 -18.31
CA LEU A 19 -17.26 -4.28 -18.00
C LEU A 19 -18.40 -5.22 -18.44
N ALA A 20 -19.67 -4.83 -18.21
CA ALA A 20 -20.81 -5.59 -18.69
C ALA A 20 -20.91 -5.60 -20.22
N VAL A 21 -20.61 -4.50 -20.90
CA VAL A 21 -20.54 -4.45 -22.38
C VAL A 21 -19.49 -5.42 -22.91
N GLU A 22 -18.27 -5.38 -22.36
CA GLU A 22 -17.20 -6.27 -22.79
C GLU A 22 -17.54 -7.75 -22.54
N TYR A 23 -18.16 -8.06 -21.38
CA TYR A 23 -18.65 -9.41 -21.10
C TYR A 23 -19.71 -9.87 -22.10
N ILE A 24 -20.73 -9.03 -22.36
CA ILE A 24 -21.82 -9.37 -23.28
C ILE A 24 -21.29 -9.50 -24.72
N LYS A 25 -20.34 -8.69 -25.14
CA LYS A 25 -19.68 -8.82 -26.46
C LYS A 25 -19.14 -10.24 -26.68
N LEU A 26 -18.44 -10.81 -25.71
CA LEU A 26 -17.94 -12.17 -25.82
C LEU A 26 -19.08 -13.18 -26.02
N LEU A 27 -20.22 -12.97 -25.35
CA LEU A 27 -21.41 -13.81 -25.50
C LEU A 27 -22.09 -13.64 -26.86
N ILE A 28 -22.06 -12.43 -27.45
CA ILE A 28 -22.61 -12.17 -28.77
C ILE A 28 -21.79 -12.86 -29.89
N PHE A 29 -20.47 -13.02 -29.68
CA PHE A 29 -19.66 -13.81 -30.61
C PHE A 29 -19.80 -15.31 -30.37
N ASN A 30 -19.87 -15.73 -29.12
CA ASN A 30 -20.04 -17.12 -28.71
C ASN A 30 -20.98 -17.23 -27.51
N PRO A 31 -22.27 -17.59 -27.69
CA PRO A 31 -23.25 -17.68 -26.60
C PRO A 31 -22.85 -18.66 -25.45
N ARG A 32 -21.88 -19.54 -25.68
CA ARG A 32 -21.37 -20.47 -24.64
C ARG A 32 -20.10 -19.99 -23.97
N ALA A 33 -19.57 -18.82 -24.34
CA ALA A 33 -18.34 -18.30 -23.79
C ALA A 33 -18.40 -18.07 -22.27
N TYR A 34 -19.59 -17.88 -21.67
CA TYR A 34 -19.73 -17.72 -20.20
C TYR A 34 -19.06 -18.81 -19.38
N ARG A 35 -18.89 -20.02 -19.95
CA ARG A 35 -18.19 -21.15 -19.31
C ARG A 35 -16.68 -20.94 -19.24
N GLN A 36 -16.16 -20.05 -20.09
CA GLN A 36 -14.73 -19.81 -20.27
C GLN A 36 -14.32 -18.40 -19.79
N ILE A 37 -15.27 -17.62 -19.29
CA ILE A 37 -15.02 -16.29 -18.73
C ILE A 37 -14.98 -16.40 -17.20
N LEU A 38 -13.90 -15.91 -16.62
CA LEU A 38 -13.79 -15.64 -15.20
C LEU A 38 -13.85 -14.13 -14.99
N ALA A 39 -14.89 -13.63 -14.35
CA ALA A 39 -14.96 -12.24 -13.92
C ALA A 39 -14.86 -12.15 -12.40
N VAL A 40 -13.90 -11.39 -11.91
CA VAL A 40 -13.66 -11.24 -10.47
C VAL A 40 -13.85 -9.81 -10.02
N THR A 41 -14.42 -9.68 -8.82
CA THR A 41 -14.65 -8.41 -8.14
C THR A 41 -14.12 -8.48 -6.70
N PHE A 42 -14.07 -7.33 -6.01
CA PHE A 42 -13.53 -7.28 -4.66
C PHE A 42 -14.56 -7.63 -3.57
N THR A 43 -15.85 -7.42 -3.80
CA THR A 43 -16.90 -7.62 -2.79
C THR A 43 -18.06 -8.47 -3.30
N ASN A 44 -18.73 -9.20 -2.38
CA ASN A 44 -19.92 -9.98 -2.71
C ASN A 44 -21.05 -9.10 -3.29
N LYS A 45 -21.17 -7.86 -2.83
CA LYS A 45 -22.16 -6.91 -3.35
C LYS A 45 -21.86 -6.56 -4.82
N ALA A 46 -20.60 -6.23 -5.15
CA ALA A 46 -20.21 -5.95 -6.52
C ALA A 46 -20.41 -7.16 -7.44
N THR A 47 -20.12 -8.36 -6.94
CA THR A 47 -20.37 -9.62 -7.64
C THR A 47 -21.87 -9.79 -7.99
N ALA A 48 -22.74 -9.57 -6.99
CA ALA A 48 -24.19 -9.67 -7.20
C ALA A 48 -24.70 -8.63 -8.20
N GLU A 49 -24.28 -7.38 -8.05
CA GLU A 49 -24.65 -6.28 -8.98
C GLU A 49 -24.17 -6.56 -10.41
N MET A 50 -22.97 -7.13 -10.56
CA MET A 50 -22.45 -7.48 -11.88
C MET A 50 -23.21 -8.63 -12.52
N LYS A 51 -23.54 -9.68 -11.76
CA LYS A 51 -24.38 -10.80 -12.24
C LYS A 51 -25.76 -10.31 -12.69
N GLU A 52 -26.44 -9.57 -11.83
CA GLU A 52 -27.73 -8.98 -12.11
C GLU A 52 -27.69 -8.12 -13.37
N ARG A 53 -26.68 -7.28 -13.50
CA ARG A 53 -26.52 -6.38 -14.65
C ARG A 53 -26.31 -7.15 -15.95
N ILE A 54 -25.45 -8.15 -15.97
CA ILE A 54 -25.22 -8.96 -17.19
C ILE A 54 -26.51 -9.65 -17.62
N LEU A 55 -27.21 -10.30 -16.68
CA LEU A 55 -28.44 -11.02 -17.00
C LEU A 55 -29.58 -10.09 -17.43
N SER A 56 -29.79 -8.99 -16.69
CA SER A 56 -30.83 -8.02 -17.02
C SER A 56 -30.59 -7.34 -18.35
N GLN A 57 -29.34 -7.03 -18.69
CA GLN A 57 -29.02 -6.42 -19.99
C GLN A 57 -29.15 -7.42 -21.16
N LEU A 58 -28.77 -8.69 -20.98
CA LEU A 58 -29.01 -9.72 -21.99
C LEU A 58 -30.53 -9.86 -22.29
N TYR A 59 -31.33 -9.89 -21.21
CA TYR A 59 -32.79 -9.93 -21.35
C TYR A 59 -33.34 -8.68 -22.01
N GLY A 60 -32.94 -7.48 -21.55
CA GLY A 60 -33.39 -6.22 -22.13
C GLY A 60 -33.00 -6.04 -23.60
N ILE A 61 -31.80 -6.47 -23.99
CA ILE A 61 -31.37 -6.48 -25.41
C ILE A 61 -32.26 -7.41 -26.22
N GLN A 62 -32.54 -8.63 -25.71
CA GLN A 62 -33.39 -9.61 -26.39
C GLN A 62 -34.79 -9.04 -26.70
N ILE A 63 -35.45 -8.43 -25.69
CA ILE A 63 -36.83 -7.93 -25.83
C ILE A 63 -36.93 -6.52 -26.43
N GLY A 64 -35.80 -5.81 -26.56
CA GLY A 64 -35.75 -4.44 -27.06
C GLY A 64 -36.14 -3.39 -26.03
N ASP A 65 -35.78 -3.60 -24.79
CA ASP A 65 -36.01 -2.66 -23.71
C ASP A 65 -35.18 -1.37 -23.90
N LYS A 66 -35.82 -0.22 -23.68
CA LYS A 66 -35.19 1.11 -23.80
C LYS A 66 -34.01 1.29 -22.84
N ASP A 67 -34.06 0.70 -21.65
CA ASP A 67 -32.99 0.80 -20.65
C ASP A 67 -31.72 0.05 -21.09
N SER A 68 -31.87 -0.88 -22.05
CA SER A 68 -30.74 -1.63 -22.62
C SER A 68 -30.23 -1.06 -23.95
N GLU A 69 -30.83 0.02 -24.45
CA GLU A 69 -30.47 0.62 -25.75
C GLU A 69 -29.03 1.11 -25.79
N ALA A 70 -28.54 1.68 -24.69
CA ALA A 70 -27.16 2.14 -24.61
C ALA A 70 -26.15 0.98 -24.74
N TYR A 71 -26.45 -0.19 -24.17
CA TYR A 71 -25.64 -1.40 -24.32
C TYR A 71 -25.72 -1.93 -25.76
N LEU A 72 -26.91 -2.03 -26.32
CA LEU A 72 -27.10 -2.49 -27.67
C LEU A 72 -26.33 -1.64 -28.69
N ASN A 73 -26.45 -0.31 -28.59
CA ASN A 73 -25.78 0.62 -29.51
C ASN A 73 -24.24 0.48 -29.38
N ARG A 74 -23.73 0.39 -28.17
CA ARG A 74 -22.28 0.23 -27.92
C ARG A 74 -21.75 -1.09 -28.48
N ILE A 75 -22.49 -2.19 -28.28
CA ILE A 75 -22.13 -3.51 -28.80
C ILE A 75 -22.18 -3.49 -30.34
N LYS A 76 -23.20 -2.87 -30.92
CA LYS A 76 -23.37 -2.73 -32.39
C LYS A 76 -22.19 -1.98 -33.01
N GLU A 77 -21.81 -0.84 -32.41
CA GLU A 77 -20.66 -0.04 -32.86
C GLU A 77 -19.35 -0.84 -32.83
N GLU A 78 -19.13 -1.61 -31.78
CA GLU A 78 -17.86 -2.33 -31.57
C GLU A 78 -17.78 -3.67 -32.29
N THR A 79 -18.91 -4.34 -32.52
CA THR A 79 -18.94 -5.66 -33.18
C THR A 79 -19.26 -5.60 -34.68
N GLY A 80 -19.84 -4.51 -35.15
CA GLY A 80 -20.32 -4.36 -36.51
C GLY A 80 -21.51 -5.28 -36.88
N LYS A 81 -22.08 -6.01 -35.88
CA LYS A 81 -23.26 -6.89 -36.11
C LYS A 81 -24.54 -6.07 -36.20
N THR A 82 -25.51 -6.65 -36.83
CA THR A 82 -26.87 -6.07 -36.92
C THR A 82 -27.58 -6.20 -35.56
N GLU A 83 -28.54 -5.34 -35.33
CA GLU A 83 -29.36 -5.37 -34.13
C GLU A 83 -30.06 -6.72 -33.92
N GLN A 84 -30.56 -7.30 -35.02
CA GLN A 84 -31.25 -8.59 -34.98
C GLN A 84 -30.31 -9.72 -34.56
N GLU A 85 -29.10 -9.79 -35.11
CA GLU A 85 -28.08 -10.79 -34.71
C GLU A 85 -27.70 -10.67 -33.26
N ILE A 86 -27.59 -9.42 -32.74
CA ILE A 86 -27.25 -9.17 -31.34
C ILE A 86 -28.37 -9.63 -30.41
N ARG A 87 -29.66 -9.32 -30.76
CA ARG A 87 -30.82 -9.73 -29.96
C ARG A 87 -30.99 -11.25 -29.94
N GLU A 88 -30.81 -11.92 -31.05
CA GLU A 88 -30.88 -13.39 -31.15
C GLU A 88 -29.76 -14.03 -30.32
N ALA A 89 -28.52 -13.57 -30.45
CA ALA A 89 -27.37 -14.10 -29.69
C ALA A 89 -27.54 -13.85 -28.18
N ALA A 90 -28.03 -12.68 -27.77
CA ALA A 90 -28.32 -12.35 -26.38
C ALA A 90 -29.36 -13.31 -25.77
N GLY A 91 -30.45 -13.59 -26.49
CA GLY A 91 -31.47 -14.54 -26.05
C GLY A 91 -30.95 -15.97 -25.91
N ILE A 92 -30.12 -16.43 -26.85
CA ILE A 92 -29.49 -17.75 -26.82
C ILE A 92 -28.52 -17.83 -25.63
N ALA A 93 -27.68 -16.82 -25.44
CA ALA A 93 -26.72 -16.76 -24.32
C ALA A 93 -27.43 -16.79 -22.96
N LEU A 94 -28.47 -15.95 -22.80
CA LEU A 94 -29.27 -15.92 -21.58
C LEU A 94 -29.89 -17.28 -21.27
N SER A 95 -30.48 -17.94 -22.27
CA SER A 95 -31.05 -19.27 -22.11
C SER A 95 -30.03 -20.28 -21.64
N TYR A 96 -28.84 -20.31 -22.26
CA TYR A 96 -27.77 -21.22 -21.82
C TYR A 96 -27.28 -20.92 -20.40
N MET A 97 -27.11 -19.66 -20.06
CA MET A 97 -26.67 -19.25 -18.73
C MET A 97 -27.67 -19.62 -17.63
N LEU A 98 -28.98 -19.48 -17.88
CA LEU A 98 -30.02 -19.88 -16.93
C LEU A 98 -30.10 -21.40 -16.73
N HIS A 99 -29.85 -22.20 -17.76
CA HIS A 99 -29.86 -23.65 -17.66
C HIS A 99 -28.58 -24.23 -17.03
N ASP A 100 -27.47 -23.50 -17.09
CA ASP A 100 -26.17 -23.95 -16.57
C ASP A 100 -25.52 -22.84 -15.73
N TYR A 101 -26.30 -22.30 -14.79
CA TYR A 101 -25.95 -21.15 -13.97
C TYR A 101 -24.67 -21.34 -13.14
N SER A 102 -24.39 -22.58 -12.74
CA SER A 102 -23.18 -22.92 -11.98
C SER A 102 -21.88 -22.63 -12.72
N ARG A 103 -21.93 -22.54 -14.05
CA ARG A 103 -20.78 -22.22 -14.89
C ARG A 103 -20.66 -20.72 -15.22
N PHE A 104 -21.60 -19.92 -14.77
CA PHE A 104 -21.53 -18.45 -14.85
C PHE A 104 -20.63 -17.89 -13.75
N ARG A 105 -19.34 -17.78 -14.05
CA ARG A 105 -18.29 -17.48 -13.07
C ARG A 105 -18.05 -15.98 -12.95
N VAL A 106 -18.89 -15.33 -12.16
CA VAL A 106 -18.67 -13.97 -11.63
C VAL A 106 -18.59 -14.14 -10.12
N GLU A 107 -17.44 -13.90 -9.53
CA GLU A 107 -17.18 -14.25 -8.13
C GLU A 107 -16.19 -13.26 -7.49
N THR A 108 -16.05 -13.28 -6.17
CA THR A 108 -15.01 -12.49 -5.52
C THR A 108 -13.66 -13.14 -5.73
N ILE A 109 -12.58 -12.34 -5.69
CA ILE A 109 -11.20 -12.83 -5.75
C ILE A 109 -10.99 -13.95 -4.74
N ASP A 110 -11.43 -13.75 -3.50
CA ASP A 110 -11.27 -14.73 -2.42
C ASP A 110 -12.07 -16.02 -2.68
N SER A 111 -13.32 -15.92 -3.19
CA SER A 111 -14.13 -17.09 -3.52
C SER A 111 -13.51 -17.94 -4.64
N PHE A 112 -12.93 -17.26 -5.63
CA PHE A 112 -12.21 -17.95 -6.70
C PHE A 112 -11.04 -18.75 -6.15
N PHE A 113 -10.14 -18.14 -5.37
CA PHE A 113 -8.98 -18.84 -4.81
C PHE A 113 -9.37 -19.93 -3.82
N GLN A 114 -10.44 -19.77 -3.03
CA GLN A 114 -10.99 -20.84 -2.21
C GLN A 114 -11.44 -22.06 -3.05
N SER A 115 -12.11 -21.82 -4.17
CA SER A 115 -12.52 -22.88 -5.09
C SER A 115 -11.32 -23.62 -5.68
N VAL A 116 -10.28 -22.87 -6.06
CA VAL A 116 -9.00 -23.43 -6.54
C VAL A 116 -8.37 -24.32 -5.47
N MET A 117 -8.25 -23.81 -4.24
CA MET A 117 -7.66 -24.56 -3.12
C MET A 117 -8.41 -25.84 -2.79
N ARG A 118 -9.74 -25.81 -2.81
CA ARG A 118 -10.54 -27.03 -2.60
C ARG A 118 -10.27 -28.08 -3.68
N ASN A 119 -10.09 -27.67 -4.92
CA ASN A 119 -9.77 -28.57 -6.01
C ASN A 119 -8.36 -29.15 -5.93
N LEU A 120 -7.42 -28.40 -5.32
CA LEU A 120 -6.03 -28.80 -5.12
C LEU A 120 -5.76 -29.41 -3.74
N ALA A 121 -6.76 -29.52 -2.87
CA ALA A 121 -6.58 -29.96 -1.48
C ALA A 121 -5.86 -31.32 -1.35
N ARG A 122 -6.14 -32.26 -2.26
CA ARG A 122 -5.50 -33.59 -2.26
C ARG A 122 -4.02 -33.51 -2.63
N GLU A 123 -3.69 -32.69 -3.62
CA GLU A 123 -2.32 -32.50 -4.12
C GLU A 123 -1.45 -31.73 -3.12
N LEU A 124 -2.10 -30.90 -2.32
CA LEU A 124 -1.46 -30.13 -1.25
C LEU A 124 -1.38 -30.88 0.07
N GLU A 125 -1.74 -32.18 0.07
CA GLU A 125 -1.78 -33.01 1.28
C GLU A 125 -2.67 -32.41 2.40
N LEU A 126 -3.63 -31.56 2.02
CA LEU A 126 -4.57 -30.96 2.95
C LEU A 126 -5.69 -31.95 3.30
N SER A 127 -6.15 -31.89 4.54
CA SER A 127 -7.26 -32.75 5.01
C SER A 127 -8.51 -32.53 4.14
N PRO A 128 -9.22 -33.62 3.74
CA PRO A 128 -10.50 -33.50 3.03
C PRO A 128 -11.58 -32.71 3.79
N ASN A 129 -11.48 -32.66 5.11
CA ASN A 129 -12.40 -31.96 6.01
C ASN A 129 -11.82 -30.61 6.48
N LEU A 130 -11.09 -29.93 5.62
CA LEU A 130 -10.47 -28.65 5.92
C LEU A 130 -11.53 -27.58 6.19
N ASN A 131 -11.49 -26.99 7.36
CA ASN A 131 -12.31 -25.84 7.72
C ASN A 131 -11.59 -24.56 7.31
N ILE A 132 -12.16 -23.81 6.37
CA ILE A 132 -11.62 -22.50 5.99
C ILE A 132 -12.06 -21.47 7.04
N GLU A 133 -11.08 -20.93 7.74
CA GLU A 133 -11.30 -19.89 8.76
C GLU A 133 -11.09 -18.50 8.15
N LEU A 134 -12.08 -17.63 8.37
CA LEU A 134 -12.06 -16.26 7.85
C LEU A 134 -11.60 -15.24 8.91
N ASN A 135 -11.66 -15.64 10.18
CA ASN A 135 -11.41 -14.74 11.31
C ASN A 135 -9.96 -14.85 11.81
N ASN A 136 -9.03 -14.27 11.06
CA ASN A 136 -7.63 -14.23 11.46
C ASN A 136 -7.42 -13.62 12.85
N THR A 137 -8.31 -12.72 13.30
CA THR A 137 -8.18 -12.04 14.61
C THR A 137 -8.45 -12.99 15.76
N GLU A 138 -9.43 -13.86 15.64
CA GLU A 138 -9.76 -14.86 16.66
C GLU A 138 -8.66 -15.92 16.76
N VAL A 139 -8.24 -16.45 15.63
CA VAL A 139 -7.13 -17.42 15.58
C VAL A 139 -5.85 -16.85 16.19
N LEU A 140 -5.54 -15.60 15.87
CA LEU A 140 -4.38 -14.90 16.45
C LEU A 140 -4.53 -14.73 17.97
N SER A 141 -5.73 -14.36 18.43
CA SER A 141 -5.98 -14.21 19.88
C SER A 141 -5.76 -15.52 20.61
N ASP A 142 -6.33 -16.62 20.11
CA ASP A 142 -6.18 -17.96 20.68
C ASP A 142 -4.70 -18.39 20.69
N ALA A 143 -3.98 -18.12 19.61
CA ALA A 143 -2.57 -18.49 19.50
C ALA A 143 -1.68 -17.68 20.48
N VAL A 144 -1.91 -16.40 20.63
CA VAL A 144 -1.16 -15.57 21.58
C VAL A 144 -1.46 -16.00 23.01
N ASP A 145 -2.72 -16.25 23.34
CA ASP A 145 -3.13 -16.72 24.67
C ASP A 145 -2.53 -18.11 24.96
N SER A 146 -2.60 -19.05 24.03
CA SER A 146 -1.95 -20.37 24.13
C SER A 146 -0.43 -20.26 24.27
N MET A 147 0.21 -19.39 23.48
CA MET A 147 1.66 -19.15 23.60
C MET A 147 2.03 -18.66 25.00
N ILE A 148 1.26 -17.72 25.56
CA ILE A 148 1.52 -17.17 26.90
C ILE A 148 1.31 -18.22 27.98
N GLU A 149 0.26 -19.05 27.89
CA GLU A 149 -0.03 -20.12 28.83
C GLU A 149 1.07 -21.21 28.87
N LYS A 150 1.71 -21.48 27.74
CA LYS A 150 2.80 -22.47 27.61
C LYS A 150 4.16 -21.95 28.11
N LEU A 151 4.28 -20.68 28.54
CA LEU A 151 5.55 -20.13 28.97
C LEU A 151 6.06 -20.76 30.26
N GLY A 152 7.18 -21.43 30.18
CA GLY A 152 7.93 -21.93 31.35
C GLY A 152 9.03 -20.96 31.79
N PRO A 153 9.57 -21.11 33.04
CA PRO A 153 10.59 -20.20 33.56
C PRO A 153 11.90 -20.14 32.75
N THR A 154 12.17 -21.15 31.95
CA THR A 154 13.36 -21.23 31.06
C THR A 154 13.08 -20.82 29.63
N SER A 155 11.85 -20.40 29.32
CA SER A 155 11.47 -20.03 27.96
C SER A 155 12.17 -18.74 27.49
N PRO A 156 12.87 -18.74 26.34
CA PRO A 156 13.40 -17.53 25.75
C PRO A 156 12.32 -16.48 25.47
N VAL A 157 11.11 -16.92 25.12
CA VAL A 157 9.95 -16.06 24.84
C VAL A 157 9.53 -15.30 26.10
N LEU A 158 9.57 -15.97 27.27
CA LEU A 158 9.30 -15.30 28.55
C LEU A 158 10.30 -14.18 28.82
N ALA A 159 11.59 -14.44 28.60
CA ALA A 159 12.62 -13.42 28.78
C ALA A 159 12.37 -12.19 27.88
N TRP A 160 12.04 -12.42 26.61
CA TRP A 160 11.73 -11.33 25.67
C TRP A 160 10.46 -10.56 26.05
N LEU A 161 9.43 -11.26 26.53
CA LEU A 161 8.20 -10.63 26.99
C LEU A 161 8.45 -9.76 28.23
N LEU A 162 9.26 -10.25 29.17
CA LEU A 162 9.66 -9.50 30.36
C LEU A 162 10.50 -8.26 30.00
N ASP A 163 11.43 -8.39 29.06
CA ASP A 163 12.20 -7.24 28.56
C ASP A 163 11.27 -6.18 27.96
N TYR A 164 10.26 -6.60 27.18
CA TYR A 164 9.27 -5.70 26.61
C TYR A 164 8.40 -5.02 27.70
N ILE A 165 7.95 -5.78 28.69
CA ILE A 165 7.19 -5.23 29.83
C ILE A 165 8.03 -4.19 30.60
N ASN A 166 9.32 -4.49 30.86
CA ASN A 166 10.20 -3.57 31.53
C ASN A 166 10.43 -2.27 30.74
N GLU A 167 10.57 -2.36 29.41
CA GLU A 167 10.63 -1.17 28.55
C GLU A 167 9.35 -0.33 28.67
N ARG A 168 8.17 -0.97 28.71
CA ARG A 168 6.89 -0.29 28.86
C ARG A 168 6.75 0.42 30.20
N ILE A 169 7.19 -0.21 31.28
CA ILE A 169 7.19 0.38 32.61
C ILE A 169 8.16 1.58 32.65
N ALA A 170 9.35 1.47 32.05
CA ALA A 170 10.30 2.55 31.96
C ALA A 170 9.78 3.76 31.17
N ASP A 171 8.91 3.54 30.19
CA ASP A 171 8.23 4.56 29.38
C ASP A 171 6.94 5.12 30.04
N ASP A 172 6.64 4.73 31.27
CA ASP A 172 5.39 5.08 32.00
C ASP A 172 4.10 4.70 31.25
N LYS A 173 4.15 3.58 30.48
CA LYS A 173 3.02 3.03 29.72
C LYS A 173 2.37 1.85 30.47
N ARG A 174 1.14 1.49 30.07
CA ARG A 174 0.45 0.34 30.65
C ARG A 174 1.27 -0.95 30.48
N TRP A 175 1.34 -1.77 31.53
CA TRP A 175 2.10 -3.03 31.55
C TRP A 175 1.33 -4.22 30.94
N ASN A 176 0.00 -4.12 30.78
CA ASN A 176 -0.76 -5.16 30.07
C ASN A 176 -0.46 -5.11 28.59
N VAL A 177 0.41 -5.98 28.14
CA VAL A 177 0.94 -6.01 26.77
C VAL A 177 0.22 -7.01 25.87
N SER A 178 -0.75 -7.80 26.37
CA SER A 178 -1.44 -8.83 25.58
C SER A 178 -2.09 -8.25 24.32
N ASP A 179 -2.85 -7.16 24.45
CA ASP A 179 -3.52 -6.53 23.32
C ASP A 179 -2.54 -5.95 22.29
N GLU A 180 -1.40 -5.43 22.77
CA GLU A 180 -0.35 -4.93 21.88
C GLU A 180 0.38 -6.06 21.16
N VAL A 181 0.66 -7.18 21.84
CA VAL A 181 1.25 -8.38 21.22
C VAL A 181 0.30 -8.95 20.19
N LYS A 182 -1.01 -9.04 20.49
CA LYS A 182 -2.05 -9.45 19.52
C LYS A 182 -2.13 -8.48 18.34
N SER A 183 -2.12 -7.18 18.61
CA SER A 183 -2.15 -6.17 17.53
C SER A 183 -0.91 -6.26 16.63
N PHE A 184 0.27 -6.41 17.23
CA PHE A 184 1.51 -6.57 16.48
C PHE A 184 1.58 -7.92 15.75
N GLY A 185 1.05 -8.98 16.36
CA GLY A 185 0.96 -10.32 15.78
C GLY A 185 0.22 -10.38 14.46
N ARG A 186 -0.70 -9.44 14.18
CA ARG A 186 -1.40 -9.35 12.89
C ARG A 186 -0.46 -9.25 11.68
N ASN A 187 0.76 -8.77 11.88
CA ASN A 187 1.75 -8.68 10.81
C ASN A 187 2.17 -10.04 10.24
N ILE A 188 1.89 -11.17 10.93
CA ILE A 188 2.14 -12.50 10.35
C ILE A 188 1.27 -12.79 9.13
N PHE A 189 0.13 -12.10 8.99
CA PHE A 189 -0.79 -12.21 7.84
C PHE A 189 -0.49 -11.18 6.74
N ASP A 190 0.50 -10.31 6.94
CA ASP A 190 0.95 -9.36 5.94
C ASP A 190 1.72 -10.08 4.83
N GLU A 191 1.41 -9.76 3.56
CA GLU A 191 2.08 -10.38 2.41
C GLU A 191 3.59 -10.21 2.45
N GLY A 192 4.07 -9.05 2.93
CA GLY A 192 5.50 -8.78 3.07
C GLY A 192 6.19 -9.72 4.08
N TYR A 193 5.50 -10.13 5.14
CA TYR A 193 6.01 -11.16 6.07
C TYR A 193 5.95 -12.54 5.46
N ILE A 194 4.82 -12.91 4.84
CA ILE A 194 4.60 -14.22 4.23
C ILE A 194 5.60 -14.47 3.09
N GLU A 195 5.83 -13.48 2.23
CA GLU A 195 6.75 -13.57 1.09
C GLU A 195 8.21 -13.83 1.51
N LYS A 196 8.62 -13.29 2.67
CA LYS A 196 9.97 -13.55 3.24
C LYS A 196 10.13 -15.01 3.68
N GLY A 197 9.05 -15.71 3.92
CA GLY A 197 9.00 -17.15 4.12
C GLY A 197 9.81 -17.67 5.30
N GLU A 198 10.21 -18.94 5.22
CA GLU A 198 10.92 -19.64 6.29
C GLU A 198 12.28 -19.01 6.64
N GLY A 199 12.95 -18.41 5.67
CA GLY A 199 14.24 -17.73 5.91
C GLY A 199 14.15 -16.58 6.93
N LEU A 200 13.06 -15.80 6.90
CA LEU A 200 12.81 -14.76 7.90
C LEU A 200 12.49 -15.40 9.26
N ARG A 201 11.61 -16.42 9.29
CA ARG A 201 11.22 -17.11 10.52
C ARG A 201 12.42 -17.69 11.26
N GLN A 202 13.31 -18.39 10.58
CA GLN A 202 14.54 -18.94 11.16
C GLN A 202 15.44 -17.85 11.74
N ARG A 203 15.60 -16.72 11.04
CA ARG A 203 16.38 -15.58 11.56
C ARG A 203 15.77 -14.99 12.83
N LEU A 204 14.43 -14.86 12.87
CA LEU A 204 13.72 -14.31 14.03
C LEU A 204 13.75 -15.26 15.24
N ARG A 205 13.71 -16.58 15.01
CA ARG A 205 13.84 -17.60 16.06
C ARG A 205 15.23 -17.65 16.68
N ASN A 206 16.26 -17.18 15.97
CA ASN A 206 17.62 -17.18 16.50
C ASN A 206 17.86 -15.97 17.41
N PRO A 207 18.03 -16.17 18.75
CA PRO A 207 18.22 -15.07 19.70
C PRO A 207 19.45 -14.22 19.41
N ASN A 208 20.49 -14.82 18.84
CA ASN A 208 21.72 -14.11 18.54
C ASN A 208 21.56 -13.11 17.39
N THR A 209 20.71 -13.38 16.42
CA THR A 209 20.45 -12.47 15.30
C THR A 209 19.91 -11.13 15.79
N ILE A 210 18.91 -11.16 16.66
CA ILE A 210 18.29 -9.95 17.20
C ILE A 210 19.26 -9.22 18.16
N LYS A 211 20.00 -9.97 18.98
CA LYS A 211 20.99 -9.40 19.89
C LYS A 211 22.10 -8.67 19.13
N GLU A 212 22.60 -9.27 18.06
CA GLU A 212 23.63 -8.65 17.22
C GLU A 212 23.11 -7.42 16.49
N TYR A 213 21.90 -7.50 15.91
CA TYR A 213 21.25 -6.35 15.27
C TYR A 213 21.02 -5.19 16.25
N ARG A 214 20.57 -5.48 17.48
CA ARG A 214 20.43 -4.48 18.54
C ARG A 214 21.77 -3.80 18.87
N LYS A 215 22.85 -4.58 18.95
CA LYS A 215 24.18 -4.06 19.19
C LYS A 215 24.64 -3.13 18.07
N GLN A 216 24.39 -3.51 16.81
CA GLN A 216 24.72 -2.67 15.66
C GLN A 216 23.93 -1.36 15.65
N LEU A 217 22.63 -1.39 15.93
CA LEU A 217 21.80 -0.18 16.02
C LEU A 217 22.26 0.76 17.13
N LYS A 218 22.60 0.23 18.32
CA LYS A 218 23.12 1.03 19.44
C LYS A 218 24.50 1.61 19.12
N ALA A 219 25.36 0.86 18.45
CA ALA A 219 26.66 1.37 18.01
C ALA A 219 26.50 2.52 17.01
N LEU A 220 25.60 2.38 16.03
CA LEU A 220 25.30 3.44 15.08
C LEU A 220 24.69 4.67 15.75
N GLU A 221 23.77 4.50 16.72
CA GLU A 221 23.23 5.62 17.50
C GLU A 221 24.35 6.37 18.24
N THR A 222 25.28 5.65 18.90
CA THR A 222 26.41 6.23 19.59
C THR A 222 27.33 6.99 18.64
N GLU A 223 27.66 6.40 17.50
CA GLU A 223 28.49 7.01 16.46
C GLU A 223 27.90 8.34 15.97
N ILE A 224 26.59 8.36 15.68
CA ILE A 224 25.88 9.58 15.25
C ILE A 224 25.95 10.66 16.32
N LEU A 225 25.68 10.31 17.57
CA LEU A 225 25.69 11.28 18.67
C LEU A 225 27.10 11.82 18.92
N GLU A 226 28.13 10.98 18.87
CA GLU A 226 29.53 11.39 19.01
C GLU A 226 29.96 12.30 17.84
N GLN A 227 29.58 11.99 16.63
CA GLN A 227 29.84 12.84 15.46
C GLN A 227 29.23 14.23 15.62
N MET A 228 27.96 14.30 16.05
CA MET A 228 27.29 15.59 16.22
C MET A 228 27.82 16.36 17.43
N LYS A 229 28.21 15.69 18.49
CA LYS A 229 28.91 16.27 19.63
C LYS A 229 30.26 16.85 19.19
N GLY A 230 30.98 16.21 18.29
CA GLY A 230 32.26 16.69 17.77
C GLY A 230 32.18 18.12 17.19
N PHE A 231 31.05 18.52 16.61
CA PHE A 231 30.84 19.90 16.16
C PHE A 231 30.68 20.90 17.34
N TYR A 232 30.05 20.45 18.42
CA TYR A 232 30.02 21.26 19.66
C TYR A 232 31.40 21.42 20.24
N ASP A 233 32.19 20.36 20.34
CA ASP A 233 33.54 20.38 20.88
C ASP A 233 34.46 21.26 20.00
N GLN A 234 34.34 21.24 18.68
CA GLN A 234 35.05 22.12 17.76
C GLN A 234 34.64 23.58 17.97
N PHE A 235 33.34 23.87 18.06
CA PHE A 235 32.83 25.22 18.32
C PHE A 235 33.35 25.82 19.64
N GLU A 236 33.28 25.06 20.74
CA GLU A 236 33.81 25.52 22.05
C GLU A 236 35.33 25.67 21.99
N GLY A 237 36.05 24.74 21.33
CA GLY A 237 37.49 24.83 21.18
C GLY A 237 37.97 26.07 20.44
N GLU A 238 37.26 26.47 19.37
CA GLU A 238 37.55 27.72 18.64
C GLU A 238 37.29 28.96 19.51
N LEU A 239 36.21 28.97 20.29
CA LEU A 239 35.93 30.06 21.20
C LEU A 239 36.98 30.18 22.29
N ASP A 240 37.34 29.07 22.94
CA ASP A 240 38.36 29.00 24.01
C ASP A 240 39.71 29.45 23.49
N GLY A 241 40.11 29.04 22.29
CA GLY A 241 41.36 29.45 21.62
C GLY A 241 41.51 30.96 21.46
N HIS A 242 40.38 31.69 21.41
CA HIS A 242 40.33 33.13 21.29
C HIS A 242 39.90 33.83 22.58
N ALA A 243 39.89 33.11 23.72
CA ALA A 243 39.44 33.60 25.03
C ALA A 243 38.00 34.22 24.93
N LEU A 244 37.12 33.55 24.20
CA LEU A 244 35.70 33.85 24.05
C LEU A 244 34.86 32.72 24.63
N THR A 245 33.62 33.04 24.97
CA THR A 245 32.61 32.10 25.40
C THR A 245 31.34 32.26 24.58
N ALA A 246 30.43 31.32 24.62
CA ALA A 246 29.13 31.43 23.94
C ALA A 246 28.33 32.66 24.39
N ASP A 247 28.59 33.19 25.61
CA ASP A 247 27.93 34.40 26.15
C ASP A 247 28.46 35.70 25.53
N ASP A 248 29.66 35.72 24.94
CA ASP A 248 30.20 36.86 24.19
C ASP A 248 29.54 37.01 22.82
N LEU A 249 28.91 35.96 22.32
CA LEU A 249 28.20 35.96 21.02
C LEU A 249 26.86 36.71 21.13
N LYS A 250 26.28 37.03 19.97
CA LYS A 250 24.97 37.67 19.89
C LYS A 250 23.88 36.85 20.55
N ASN A 251 23.17 37.45 21.50
CA ASN A 251 22.16 36.82 22.35
C ASN A 251 22.72 35.80 23.33
N GLY A 252 24.05 35.73 23.54
CA GLY A 252 24.71 34.86 24.50
C GLY A 252 24.33 33.39 24.28
N SER A 253 24.19 32.69 25.39
CA SER A 253 23.83 31.27 25.44
C SER A 253 22.45 30.95 24.81
N ARG A 254 21.61 31.93 24.53
CA ARG A 254 20.32 31.79 23.83
C ARG A 254 20.44 32.00 22.30
N GLY A 255 21.57 32.49 21.83
CA GLY A 255 21.89 32.67 20.41
C GLY A 255 22.32 31.38 19.72
N ILE A 256 23.34 31.51 18.85
CA ILE A 256 23.88 30.40 18.08
C ILE A 256 24.48 29.30 18.99
N GLY A 257 25.01 29.65 20.17
CA GLY A 257 25.50 28.69 21.16
C GLY A 257 24.42 27.71 21.62
N SER A 258 23.15 28.11 21.62
CA SER A 258 22.03 27.20 21.91
C SER A 258 21.91 26.06 20.87
N TYR A 259 22.21 26.34 19.62
CA TYR A 259 22.21 25.33 18.55
C TYR A 259 23.26 24.25 18.81
N PHE A 260 24.51 24.64 19.03
CA PHE A 260 25.59 23.69 19.31
C PHE A 260 25.36 22.90 20.59
N ARG A 261 24.84 23.55 21.65
CA ARG A 261 24.46 22.84 22.89
C ARG A 261 23.35 21.81 22.66
N LYS A 262 22.39 22.07 21.77
CA LYS A 262 21.38 21.08 21.39
C LYS A 262 21.99 19.89 20.65
N LEU A 263 22.99 20.13 19.79
CA LEU A 263 23.75 19.03 19.16
C LEU A 263 24.47 18.16 20.19
N ASN A 264 25.14 18.77 21.18
CA ASN A 264 25.77 18.06 22.28
C ASN A 264 24.78 17.20 23.08
N ASN A 265 23.53 17.67 23.23
CA ASN A 265 22.47 16.95 23.93
C ASN A 265 21.73 15.94 23.01
N GLY A 266 22.21 15.70 21.80
CA GLY A 266 21.61 14.76 20.85
C GLY A 266 20.27 15.18 20.27
N VAL A 267 19.96 16.48 20.29
CA VAL A 267 18.75 17.06 19.67
C VAL A 267 19.09 17.45 18.25
N LEU A 268 18.58 16.70 17.26
CA LEU A 268 18.87 16.88 15.84
C LEU A 268 17.65 17.30 15.00
N SER A 269 16.50 17.53 15.63
CA SER A 269 15.25 17.85 14.97
C SER A 269 15.32 19.13 14.13
N ASN A 270 14.43 19.25 13.13
CA ASN A 270 14.49 20.38 12.17
C ASN A 270 14.17 21.75 12.80
N ASP A 271 13.49 21.78 13.94
CA ASP A 271 13.16 22.99 14.69
C ASP A 271 14.38 23.70 15.28
N ILE A 272 15.54 23.01 15.45
CA ILE A 272 16.75 23.66 15.91
C ILE A 272 17.41 24.56 14.85
N ARG A 273 17.13 24.34 13.58
CA ARG A 273 17.50 25.23 12.46
C ARG A 273 16.51 26.40 12.38
N ASN A 274 16.66 27.34 13.26
CA ASN A 274 15.79 28.50 13.37
C ASN A 274 16.35 29.74 12.62
N ALA A 275 15.62 30.83 12.64
CA ALA A 275 16.03 32.09 11.99
C ALA A 275 17.39 32.65 12.46
N THR A 276 17.85 32.29 13.66
CA THR A 276 19.17 32.69 14.15
C THR A 276 20.27 31.90 13.43
N VAL A 277 20.07 30.58 13.29
CA VAL A 277 21.00 29.71 12.56
C VAL A 277 21.11 30.14 11.10
N GLU A 278 19.97 30.38 10.42
CA GLU A 278 19.95 30.83 9.03
C GLU A 278 20.76 32.12 8.84
N LYS A 279 20.53 33.13 9.69
CA LYS A 279 21.27 34.40 9.62
C LYS A 279 22.76 34.21 9.91
N CYS A 280 23.13 33.31 10.82
CA CYS A 280 24.54 33.04 11.12
C CYS A 280 25.25 32.31 9.99
N LEU A 281 24.53 31.48 9.19
CA LEU A 281 25.04 30.88 7.97
C LEU A 281 25.26 31.90 6.85
N GLU A 282 24.39 32.92 6.77
CA GLU A 282 24.47 33.92 5.71
C GLU A 282 25.62 34.92 5.88
N ASP A 283 25.87 35.42 7.13
CA ASP A 283 26.81 36.49 7.34
C ASP A 283 27.37 36.51 8.78
N ALA A 284 28.67 36.65 8.93
CA ALA A 284 29.39 36.74 10.20
C ALA A 284 28.87 37.87 11.12
N LYS A 285 28.29 38.97 10.55
CA LYS A 285 27.71 40.09 11.35
C LYS A 285 26.57 39.62 12.28
N HIS A 286 26.02 38.49 12.06
CA HIS A 286 24.94 37.92 12.89
C HIS A 286 25.45 37.18 14.11
N TRP A 287 26.76 36.90 14.19
CA TRP A 287 27.42 36.23 15.33
C TRP A 287 27.71 37.17 16.49
N ALA A 288 27.87 38.45 16.22
CA ALA A 288 28.24 39.46 17.24
C ALA A 288 27.21 40.58 17.39
N THR A 289 27.16 41.18 18.59
CA THR A 289 26.40 42.41 18.83
C THR A 289 27.31 43.62 18.50
N LYS A 290 26.83 44.57 17.68
CA LYS A 290 27.62 45.72 17.23
C LYS A 290 28.27 46.56 18.35
N THR A 291 27.67 46.55 19.54
CA THR A 291 28.15 47.24 20.73
C THR A 291 29.12 46.41 21.58
N SER A 292 29.41 45.17 21.19
CA SER A 292 30.35 44.31 21.92
C SER A 292 31.78 44.86 21.74
N PRO A 293 32.57 44.97 22.82
CA PRO A 293 33.98 45.31 22.73
C PRO A 293 34.80 44.30 21.95
N ARG A 294 34.32 43.04 21.86
CA ARG A 294 34.96 41.92 21.14
C ARG A 294 34.40 41.71 19.74
N TYR A 295 33.65 42.74 19.19
CA TYR A 295 32.96 42.62 17.92
C TYR A 295 33.88 42.17 16.76
N ALA A 296 35.06 42.80 16.65
CA ALA A 296 35.99 42.53 15.55
C ALA A 296 36.59 41.11 15.68
N ASP A 297 36.91 40.66 16.88
CA ASP A 297 37.47 39.32 17.15
C ASP A 297 36.44 38.23 16.78
N ILE A 298 35.18 38.44 17.19
CA ILE A 298 34.10 37.46 16.89
C ILE A 298 33.82 37.39 15.39
N ILE A 299 33.78 38.54 14.68
CA ILE A 299 33.57 38.56 13.22
C ILE A 299 34.72 37.88 12.48
N ASN A 300 35.95 38.13 12.90
CA ASN A 300 37.09 37.46 12.28
C ASN A 300 37.06 35.93 12.52
N LEU A 301 36.75 35.49 13.74
CA LEU A 301 36.63 34.08 14.08
C LEU A 301 35.44 33.45 13.32
N ALA A 302 34.30 34.12 13.21
CA ALA A 302 33.16 33.61 12.45
C ALA A 302 33.51 33.38 10.98
N ASN A 303 34.23 34.33 10.35
CA ASN A 303 34.65 34.19 8.95
C ASN A 303 35.76 33.13 8.75
N SER A 304 36.62 32.91 9.74
CA SER A 304 37.75 31.99 9.63
C SER A 304 37.34 30.52 9.87
N SER A 305 36.43 30.26 10.83
CA SER A 305 36.12 28.89 11.24
C SER A 305 34.65 28.64 11.60
N LEU A 306 33.97 29.51 12.39
CA LEU A 306 32.68 29.16 12.97
C LEU A 306 31.56 28.95 11.94
N ILE A 307 31.53 29.74 10.86
CA ILE A 307 30.53 29.55 9.77
C ILE A 307 30.74 28.19 9.12
N GLN A 308 32.00 27.81 8.86
CA GLN A 308 32.30 26.50 8.23
C GLN A 308 31.88 25.33 9.15
N ILE A 309 32.15 25.42 10.47
CA ILE A 309 31.72 24.41 11.44
C ILE A 309 30.19 24.29 11.44
N LEU A 310 29.48 25.42 11.38
CA LEU A 310 28.02 25.46 11.35
C LEU A 310 27.47 24.84 10.04
N GLU A 311 28.06 25.18 8.91
CA GLU A 311 27.68 24.59 7.60
C GLU A 311 27.87 23.07 7.58
N ASP A 312 29.01 22.59 8.06
CA ASP A 312 29.32 21.16 8.07
C ASP A 312 28.43 20.41 9.06
N ALA A 313 28.12 21.02 10.20
CA ALA A 313 27.12 20.49 11.13
C ALA A 313 25.75 20.38 10.49
N GLU A 314 25.26 21.42 9.77
CA GLU A 314 23.95 21.39 9.10
C GLU A 314 23.88 20.41 7.94
N LYS A 315 24.94 20.25 7.15
CA LYS A 315 25.00 19.22 6.07
C LYS A 315 24.77 17.81 6.61
N LEU A 316 25.30 17.50 7.78
CA LEU A 316 25.19 16.16 8.39
C LEU A 316 23.96 16.01 9.27
N ARG A 317 23.52 17.07 9.97
CA ARG A 317 22.43 17.03 10.94
C ARG A 317 21.14 16.43 10.36
N SER A 318 20.70 16.87 9.20
CA SER A 318 19.45 16.38 8.60
C SER A 318 19.50 14.87 8.30
N LYS A 319 20.62 14.41 7.73
CA LYS A 319 20.85 12.97 7.47
C LYS A 319 20.92 12.18 8.77
N ASN A 320 21.69 12.69 9.74
CA ASN A 320 21.89 12.04 11.04
C ASN A 320 20.60 12.02 11.86
N ASN A 321 19.75 13.05 11.77
CA ASN A 321 18.42 13.03 12.39
C ASN A 321 17.55 11.88 11.85
N LEU A 322 17.55 11.68 10.53
CA LEU A 322 16.80 10.59 9.89
C LEU A 322 17.32 9.22 10.37
N LEU A 323 18.64 9.03 10.37
CA LEU A 323 19.26 7.79 10.80
C LEU A 323 19.01 7.53 12.29
N LEU A 324 19.19 8.54 13.15
CA LEU A 324 18.97 8.44 14.60
C LEU A 324 17.52 8.05 14.93
N ASN A 325 16.56 8.71 14.28
CA ASN A 325 15.14 8.38 14.44
C ASN A 325 14.84 6.97 13.94
N SER A 326 15.42 6.55 12.82
CA SER A 326 15.26 5.18 12.29
C SER A 326 15.84 4.14 13.25
N CYS A 327 17.01 4.39 13.84
CA CYS A 327 17.61 3.51 14.86
C CYS A 327 16.71 3.40 16.08
N ARG A 328 16.23 4.51 16.62
CA ARG A 328 15.37 4.55 17.82
C ARG A 328 14.04 3.84 17.58
N LEU A 329 13.39 4.10 16.46
CA LEU A 329 12.14 3.41 16.08
C LEU A 329 12.38 1.90 15.92
N SER A 330 13.47 1.49 15.28
CA SER A 330 13.82 0.08 15.14
C SER A 330 14.05 -0.58 16.49
N LEU A 331 14.82 0.05 17.38
CA LEU A 331 15.07 -0.44 18.73
C LEU A 331 13.77 -0.58 19.54
N GLN A 332 12.87 0.38 19.45
CA GLN A 332 11.57 0.37 20.14
C GLN A 332 10.70 -0.85 19.76
N HIS A 333 10.79 -1.31 18.52
CA HIS A 333 9.94 -2.43 18.03
C HIS A 333 10.67 -3.78 18.02
N LEU A 334 11.96 -3.80 18.30
CA LEU A 334 12.78 -5.00 18.11
C LEU A 334 12.35 -6.18 19.01
N ASN A 335 11.90 -5.90 20.24
CA ASN A 335 11.38 -6.92 21.14
C ASN A 335 10.09 -7.56 20.61
N LYS A 336 9.21 -6.76 19.98
CA LYS A 336 7.99 -7.26 19.35
C LYS A 336 8.29 -8.15 18.14
N VAL A 337 9.29 -7.79 17.33
CA VAL A 337 9.70 -8.56 16.15
C VAL A 337 10.16 -9.97 16.53
N GLN A 338 10.80 -10.14 17.68
CA GLN A 338 11.21 -11.46 18.18
C GLN A 338 10.01 -12.39 18.41
N LEU A 339 8.88 -11.83 18.86
CA LEU A 339 7.67 -12.61 19.13
C LEU A 339 6.96 -13.08 17.86
N LEU A 340 7.13 -12.40 16.71
CA LEU A 340 6.40 -12.73 15.49
C LEU A 340 6.59 -14.18 15.04
N ALA A 341 7.81 -14.69 15.05
CA ALA A 341 8.09 -16.06 14.63
C ALA A 341 7.46 -17.11 15.57
N ASN A 342 7.39 -16.80 16.87
CA ASN A 342 6.75 -17.70 17.83
C ASN A 342 5.23 -17.65 17.72
N ILE A 343 4.65 -16.47 17.48
CA ILE A 343 3.22 -16.31 17.22
C ILE A 343 2.83 -17.05 15.93
N ASP A 344 3.59 -16.89 14.85
CA ASP A 344 3.36 -17.58 13.58
C ASP A 344 3.43 -19.11 13.75
N GLU A 345 4.39 -19.60 14.52
CA GLU A 345 4.51 -21.04 14.82
C GLU A 345 3.31 -21.57 15.60
N GLU A 346 2.88 -20.85 16.63
CA GLU A 346 1.72 -21.24 17.43
C GLU A 346 0.42 -21.20 16.61
N VAL A 347 0.24 -20.17 15.75
CA VAL A 347 -0.89 -20.10 14.81
C VAL A 347 -0.91 -21.30 13.88
N ARG A 348 0.24 -21.69 13.32
CA ARG A 348 0.34 -22.86 12.42
C ARG A 348 0.05 -24.15 13.15
N GLN A 349 0.56 -24.32 14.37
CA GLN A 349 0.31 -25.51 15.18
C GLN A 349 -1.17 -25.64 15.53
N LEU A 350 -1.80 -24.57 16.02
CA LEU A 350 -3.23 -24.57 16.35
C LEU A 350 -4.11 -24.83 15.12
N ASN A 351 -3.74 -24.27 13.96
CA ASN A 351 -4.47 -24.51 12.73
C ASN A 351 -4.34 -25.97 12.27
N HIS A 352 -3.15 -26.56 12.38
CA HIS A 352 -2.93 -27.97 12.08
C HIS A 352 -3.74 -28.86 13.02
N ASP A 353 -3.69 -28.63 14.34
CA ASP A 353 -4.38 -29.44 15.35
C ASP A 353 -5.91 -29.37 15.22
N ASN A 354 -6.44 -28.25 14.77
CA ASN A 354 -7.88 -28.05 14.56
C ASN A 354 -8.34 -28.30 13.11
N ASN A 355 -7.48 -28.80 12.23
CA ASN A 355 -7.73 -28.93 10.79
C ASN A 355 -8.30 -27.65 10.16
N ARG A 356 -7.78 -26.48 10.59
CA ARG A 356 -8.15 -25.17 10.08
C ARG A 356 -7.16 -24.70 9.03
N PHE A 357 -7.66 -23.99 8.03
CA PHE A 357 -6.86 -23.32 7.02
C PHE A 357 -7.29 -21.85 6.91
N LEU A 358 -6.35 -20.93 7.03
CA LEU A 358 -6.66 -19.52 6.96
C LEU A 358 -6.82 -19.06 5.50
N LEU A 359 -7.82 -18.25 5.25
CA LEU A 359 -8.02 -17.65 3.93
C LEU A 359 -6.80 -16.84 3.48
N SER A 360 -6.12 -16.14 4.40
CA SER A 360 -4.88 -15.42 4.13
C SER A 360 -3.77 -16.29 3.55
N ASP A 361 -3.71 -17.58 3.96
CA ASP A 361 -2.68 -18.50 3.50
C ASP A 361 -2.96 -19.05 2.08
N THR A 362 -4.22 -18.96 1.62
CA THR A 362 -4.63 -19.46 0.30
C THR A 362 -3.81 -18.83 -0.83
N ASN A 363 -3.69 -17.50 -0.81
CA ASN A 363 -2.95 -16.76 -1.83
C ASN A 363 -1.45 -17.09 -1.79
N ALA A 364 -0.89 -17.26 -0.59
CA ALA A 364 0.51 -17.59 -0.38
C ALA A 364 0.86 -18.98 -0.90
N LEU A 365 0.02 -19.96 -0.58
CA LEU A 365 0.23 -21.34 -1.00
C LEU A 365 0.09 -21.50 -2.51
N LEU A 366 -0.91 -20.86 -3.12
CA LEU A 366 -1.03 -20.83 -4.58
C LEU A 366 0.16 -20.14 -5.24
N HIS A 367 0.61 -19.02 -4.67
CA HIS A 367 1.78 -18.32 -5.20
C HIS A 367 3.05 -19.18 -5.15
N GLN A 368 3.23 -19.96 -4.09
CA GLN A 368 4.34 -20.89 -3.95
C GLN A 368 4.27 -22.01 -4.98
N LEU A 369 3.11 -22.67 -5.12
CA LEU A 369 2.90 -23.74 -6.11
C LEU A 369 3.20 -23.29 -7.53
N VAL A 370 2.75 -22.09 -7.84
CA VAL A 370 2.95 -21.46 -9.13
C VAL A 370 4.43 -21.14 -9.39
N LYS A 371 5.17 -20.71 -8.37
CA LYS A 371 6.58 -20.33 -8.45
C LYS A 371 7.50 -21.54 -8.58
N ASP A 372 7.14 -22.67 -7.98
CA ASP A 372 7.93 -23.90 -7.97
C ASP A 372 7.85 -24.71 -9.29
N GLY A 373 7.16 -24.19 -10.31
CA GLY A 373 7.24 -24.70 -11.69
C GLY A 373 6.11 -25.62 -12.16
N ASP A 374 5.15 -25.95 -11.31
CA ASP A 374 3.98 -26.77 -11.66
C ASP A 374 2.74 -25.95 -12.07
N SER A 375 2.98 -24.77 -12.65
CA SER A 375 1.89 -23.88 -13.07
C SER A 375 0.89 -24.55 -14.02
N SER A 376 1.37 -25.32 -14.98
CA SER A 376 0.50 -26.06 -15.91
C SER A 376 -0.41 -27.05 -15.20
N PHE A 377 0.09 -27.75 -14.20
CA PHE A 377 -0.67 -28.71 -13.40
C PHE A 377 -1.77 -28.05 -12.57
N VAL A 378 -1.45 -26.92 -11.92
CA VAL A 378 -2.44 -26.12 -11.17
C VAL A 378 -3.59 -25.70 -12.10
N PHE A 379 -3.27 -25.23 -13.30
CA PHE A 379 -4.26 -24.78 -14.27
C PHE A 379 -5.05 -25.94 -14.89
N GLU A 380 -4.44 -27.06 -15.17
CA GLU A 380 -5.11 -28.26 -15.65
C GLU A 380 -6.16 -28.75 -14.64
N LYS A 381 -5.87 -28.67 -13.34
CA LYS A 381 -6.76 -29.09 -12.25
C LYS A 381 -7.87 -28.09 -11.91
N ILE A 382 -7.67 -26.78 -12.12
CA ILE A 382 -8.71 -25.76 -11.92
C ILE A 382 -9.93 -25.99 -12.82
N GLY A 383 -9.89 -27.02 -13.65
CA GLY A 383 -11.00 -27.42 -14.52
C GLY A 383 -11.18 -26.50 -15.71
N THR A 384 -10.26 -26.12 -16.16
CA THR A 384 -9.51 -25.38 -17.05
C THR A 384 -9.98 -25.18 -18.45
N ASN A 385 -10.96 -24.36 -18.52
CA ASN A 385 -11.24 -23.66 -19.75
C ASN A 385 -11.51 -22.18 -19.43
N ILE A 386 -10.68 -21.55 -18.57
CA ILE A 386 -10.72 -20.10 -18.39
C ILE A 386 -9.86 -19.50 -19.47
N HIS A 387 -10.51 -18.90 -20.47
CA HIS A 387 -9.84 -18.23 -21.58
C HIS A 387 -9.79 -16.71 -21.36
N ASN A 388 -10.88 -16.12 -20.88
CA ASN A 388 -10.98 -14.70 -20.66
C ASN A 388 -11.00 -14.39 -19.16
N VAL A 389 -10.06 -13.60 -18.68
CA VAL A 389 -10.01 -13.12 -17.31
C VAL A 389 -10.40 -11.64 -17.28
N MET A 390 -11.39 -11.30 -16.47
CA MET A 390 -11.86 -9.94 -16.25
C MET A 390 -11.72 -9.58 -14.78
N ILE A 391 -10.98 -8.52 -14.47
CA ILE A 391 -10.74 -8.08 -13.09
C ILE A 391 -11.29 -6.67 -12.91
N ASP A 392 -12.27 -6.52 -12.01
CA ASP A 392 -12.81 -5.22 -11.59
C ASP A 392 -12.12 -4.74 -10.32
N GLU A 393 -12.10 -3.43 -10.09
CA GLU A 393 -11.45 -2.75 -8.96
C GLU A 393 -9.99 -3.20 -8.75
N PHE A 394 -9.26 -3.32 -9.85
CA PHE A 394 -7.90 -3.88 -9.87
C PHE A 394 -6.91 -3.13 -8.96
N GLN A 395 -7.13 -1.84 -8.68
CA GLN A 395 -6.30 -1.05 -7.78
C GLN A 395 -6.27 -1.58 -6.34
N ASP A 396 -7.23 -2.43 -5.96
CA ASP A 396 -7.33 -3.04 -4.64
C ASP A 396 -6.74 -4.46 -4.61
N THR A 397 -6.25 -4.96 -5.74
CA THR A 397 -5.59 -6.27 -5.85
C THR A 397 -4.20 -6.22 -5.22
N SER A 398 -3.85 -7.24 -4.44
CA SER A 398 -2.51 -7.37 -3.86
C SER A 398 -1.49 -7.91 -4.86
N ARG A 399 -0.19 -7.79 -4.54
CA ARG A 399 0.88 -8.34 -5.38
C ARG A 399 0.80 -9.86 -5.51
N MET A 400 0.46 -10.53 -4.43
CA MET A 400 0.33 -11.98 -4.40
C MET A 400 -0.89 -12.44 -5.21
N GLN A 401 -2.04 -11.78 -5.05
CA GLN A 401 -3.23 -12.03 -5.86
C GLN A 401 -2.96 -11.80 -7.34
N TRP A 402 -2.28 -10.69 -7.67
CA TRP A 402 -1.87 -10.42 -9.04
C TRP A 402 -0.95 -11.48 -9.61
N GLY A 403 0.06 -11.93 -8.84
CA GLY A 403 0.95 -13.01 -9.25
C GLY A 403 0.19 -14.27 -9.66
N ASN A 404 -0.85 -14.62 -8.91
CA ASN A 404 -1.71 -15.77 -9.19
C ASN A 404 -2.61 -15.54 -10.43
N PHE A 405 -3.24 -14.36 -10.56
CA PHE A 405 -4.08 -14.05 -11.74
C PHE A 405 -3.28 -13.86 -13.02
N LYS A 406 -2.08 -13.28 -12.91
CA LYS A 406 -1.20 -13.04 -14.06
C LYS A 406 -1.02 -14.28 -14.92
N LEU A 407 -0.84 -15.43 -14.29
CA LEU A 407 -0.61 -16.68 -15.03
C LEU A 407 -1.86 -17.16 -15.78
N LEU A 408 -3.03 -17.09 -15.14
CA LEU A 408 -4.31 -17.39 -15.82
C LEU A 408 -4.52 -16.45 -17.00
N LEU A 409 -4.21 -15.19 -16.83
CA LEU A 409 -4.34 -14.18 -17.85
C LEU A 409 -3.38 -14.43 -19.03
N LEU A 410 -2.11 -14.74 -18.74
CA LEU A 410 -1.11 -15.06 -19.76
C LEU A 410 -1.44 -16.33 -20.52
N GLU A 411 -1.98 -17.35 -19.84
CA GLU A 411 -2.44 -18.58 -20.49
C GLU A 411 -3.59 -18.30 -21.46
N GLY A 412 -4.62 -17.54 -21.04
CA GLY A 412 -5.72 -17.12 -21.91
C GLY A 412 -5.23 -16.33 -23.13
N LEU A 413 -4.31 -15.36 -22.91
CA LEU A 413 -3.72 -14.58 -24.01
C LEU A 413 -2.93 -15.49 -24.99
N SER A 414 -2.21 -16.49 -24.50
CA SER A 414 -1.46 -17.43 -25.33
C SER A 414 -2.37 -18.30 -26.20
N GLN A 415 -3.58 -18.59 -25.71
CA GLN A 415 -4.62 -19.32 -26.44
C GLN A 415 -5.43 -18.44 -27.41
N GLY A 416 -5.10 -17.16 -27.51
CA GLY A 416 -5.74 -16.24 -28.44
C GLY A 416 -6.98 -15.53 -27.89
N ALA A 417 -7.23 -15.58 -26.58
CA ALA A 417 -8.34 -14.90 -25.93
C ALA A 417 -7.89 -13.57 -25.29
N ASP A 418 -8.74 -12.56 -25.41
CA ASP A 418 -8.51 -11.26 -24.79
C ASP A 418 -8.86 -11.28 -23.31
N SER A 419 -8.15 -10.50 -22.50
CA SER A 419 -8.43 -10.31 -21.07
C SER A 419 -8.64 -8.83 -20.74
N LEU A 420 -9.31 -8.56 -19.63
CA LEU A 420 -9.75 -7.21 -19.25
C LEU A 420 -9.38 -6.87 -17.81
N ILE A 421 -8.80 -5.71 -17.62
CA ILE A 421 -8.58 -5.09 -16.31
C ILE A 421 -9.28 -3.74 -16.24
N VAL A 422 -10.04 -3.50 -15.18
CA VAL A 422 -10.70 -2.22 -14.92
C VAL A 422 -10.28 -1.73 -13.53
N GLY A 423 -9.85 -0.47 -13.44
CA GLY A 423 -9.44 0.09 -12.16
C GLY A 423 -9.28 1.61 -12.17
N ASP A 424 -9.19 2.17 -10.96
CA ASP A 424 -8.91 3.59 -10.72
C ASP A 424 -7.95 3.74 -9.54
N VAL A 425 -6.71 4.10 -9.79
CA VAL A 425 -5.68 4.27 -8.74
C VAL A 425 -6.11 5.26 -7.65
N LYS A 426 -6.95 6.26 -8.00
CA LYS A 426 -7.46 7.29 -7.08
C LYS A 426 -8.53 6.76 -6.12
N GLN A 427 -9.10 5.58 -6.39
CA GLN A 427 -10.10 4.90 -5.56
C GLN A 427 -9.51 3.77 -4.71
N SER A 428 -8.20 3.57 -4.70
CA SER A 428 -7.55 2.57 -3.85
C SER A 428 -7.67 2.94 -2.38
N ILE A 429 -8.44 2.15 -1.61
CA ILE A 429 -8.67 2.34 -0.18
C ILE A 429 -8.37 1.09 0.65
N TYR A 430 -7.90 0.01 0.01
CA TYR A 430 -7.65 -1.28 0.67
C TYR A 430 -6.16 -1.59 0.84
N ARG A 431 -5.31 -0.56 0.99
CA ARG A 431 -3.88 -0.76 1.26
C ARG A 431 -3.63 -1.55 2.56
N TRP A 432 -4.50 -1.41 3.55
CA TRP A 432 -4.49 -2.18 4.79
C TRP A 432 -4.81 -3.69 4.61
N ARG A 433 -5.31 -4.07 3.42
CA ARG A 433 -5.50 -5.45 2.94
C ARG A 433 -4.47 -5.84 1.88
N ASN A 434 -3.32 -5.20 1.87
CA ASN A 434 -2.22 -5.40 0.90
C ASN A 434 -2.53 -4.98 -0.55
N GLY A 435 -3.64 -4.25 -0.82
CA GLY A 435 -3.91 -3.70 -2.14
C GLY A 435 -2.78 -2.79 -2.62
N ASP A 436 -2.31 -3.00 -3.85
CA ASP A 436 -1.20 -2.24 -4.44
C ASP A 436 -1.62 -1.62 -5.79
N TRP A 437 -2.11 -0.38 -5.73
CA TRP A 437 -2.49 0.37 -6.92
C TRP A 437 -1.32 0.62 -7.89
N GLY A 438 -0.07 0.51 -7.42
CA GLY A 438 1.13 0.67 -8.24
C GLY A 438 1.21 -0.35 -9.37
N ILE A 439 0.65 -1.55 -9.19
CA ILE A 439 0.61 -2.61 -10.20
C ILE A 439 -0.14 -2.13 -11.45
N LEU A 440 -1.27 -1.41 -11.28
CA LEU A 440 -2.05 -0.88 -12.40
C LEU A 440 -1.26 0.11 -13.27
N ASN A 441 -0.36 0.87 -12.66
CA ASN A 441 0.48 1.82 -13.39
C ASN A 441 1.72 1.18 -14.03
N SER A 442 2.14 0.00 -13.57
CA SER A 442 3.32 -0.72 -14.05
C SER A 442 3.00 -2.03 -14.77
N LEU A 443 1.77 -2.18 -15.31
CA LEU A 443 1.36 -3.42 -16.00
C LEU A 443 2.30 -3.80 -17.16
N ASN A 444 2.88 -2.83 -17.86
CA ASN A 444 3.85 -3.09 -18.92
C ASN A 444 5.12 -3.80 -18.43
N ASP A 445 5.49 -3.59 -17.16
CA ASP A 445 6.67 -4.25 -16.54
C ASP A 445 6.34 -5.70 -16.14
N HIS A 446 5.06 -6.03 -16.07
CA HIS A 446 4.58 -7.35 -15.69
C HIS A 446 4.20 -8.25 -16.87
N ILE A 447 3.86 -7.67 -18.03
CA ILE A 447 3.38 -8.39 -19.22
C ILE A 447 4.23 -7.98 -20.42
N GLU A 448 5.25 -8.78 -20.71
CA GLU A 448 6.28 -8.41 -21.71
C GLU A 448 5.93 -8.85 -23.15
N HIS A 449 5.11 -9.89 -23.33
CA HIS A 449 4.97 -10.56 -24.65
C HIS A 449 3.63 -10.32 -25.34
N PHE A 450 2.68 -9.62 -24.69
CA PHE A 450 1.37 -9.36 -25.26
C PHE A 450 1.08 -7.86 -25.29
N PRO A 451 0.37 -7.38 -26.33
CA PRO A 451 0.00 -5.98 -26.41
C PRO A 451 -0.97 -5.59 -25.29
N ILE A 452 -0.73 -4.44 -24.67
CA ILE A 452 -1.62 -3.84 -23.68
C ILE A 452 -2.26 -2.62 -24.33
N ARG A 453 -3.59 -2.64 -24.43
CA ARG A 453 -4.37 -1.49 -24.91
C ARG A 453 -5.00 -0.76 -23.74
N VAL A 454 -4.47 0.40 -23.41
CA VAL A 454 -5.01 1.25 -22.35
C VAL A 454 -6.07 2.20 -22.92
N LYS A 455 -7.27 2.21 -22.32
CA LYS A 455 -8.35 3.15 -22.61
C LYS A 455 -8.71 3.92 -21.34
N THR A 456 -8.81 5.24 -21.42
CA THR A 456 -9.22 6.10 -20.32
C THR A 456 -10.69 6.45 -20.43
N LEU A 457 -11.46 6.21 -19.36
CA LEU A 457 -12.86 6.62 -19.26
C LEU A 457 -12.94 7.98 -18.57
N ALA A 458 -12.86 9.07 -19.35
CA ALA A 458 -12.80 10.43 -18.83
C ALA A 458 -14.17 11.03 -18.48
N THR A 459 -15.26 10.55 -19.09
CA THR A 459 -16.59 11.16 -18.99
C THR A 459 -17.34 10.70 -17.74
N ASN A 460 -17.60 11.60 -16.79
CA ASN A 460 -18.40 11.32 -15.59
C ASN A 460 -19.90 11.47 -15.88
N ARG A 461 -20.62 10.34 -15.83
CA ARG A 461 -22.07 10.26 -16.07
C ARG A 461 -22.92 10.25 -14.79
N ARG A 462 -22.27 10.18 -13.62
CA ARG A 462 -22.93 10.09 -12.30
C ARG A 462 -23.28 11.46 -11.74
N SER A 463 -22.34 12.40 -11.81
CA SER A 463 -22.41 13.70 -11.13
C SER A 463 -22.89 14.82 -12.06
N GLU A 464 -23.43 15.89 -11.49
CA GLU A 464 -23.77 17.10 -12.21
C GLU A 464 -22.52 17.96 -12.51
N THR A 465 -22.61 18.80 -13.51
CA THR A 465 -21.48 19.57 -14.09
C THR A 465 -20.72 20.39 -13.04
N ASN A 466 -21.42 21.08 -12.13
CA ASN A 466 -20.77 21.91 -11.10
C ASN A 466 -19.96 21.07 -10.10
N VAL A 467 -20.44 19.87 -9.76
CA VAL A 467 -19.72 18.93 -8.88
C VAL A 467 -18.45 18.41 -9.57
N ILE A 468 -18.55 18.06 -10.87
CA ILE A 468 -17.40 17.61 -11.65
C ILE A 468 -16.33 18.72 -11.73
N ARG A 469 -16.73 19.96 -12.07
CA ARG A 469 -15.82 21.12 -12.14
C ARG A 469 -15.14 21.40 -10.80
N PHE A 470 -15.90 21.33 -9.71
CA PHE A 470 -15.33 21.51 -8.36
C PHE A 470 -14.30 20.42 -8.06
N ASN A 471 -14.65 19.15 -8.26
CA ASN A 471 -13.75 18.02 -8.02
C ASN A 471 -12.47 18.14 -8.86
N ASN A 472 -12.60 18.45 -10.15
CA ASN A 472 -11.44 18.64 -11.02
C ASN A 472 -10.49 19.72 -10.46
N ARG A 473 -11.03 20.85 -9.99
CA ARG A 473 -10.21 21.94 -9.42
C ARG A 473 -9.58 21.57 -8.09
N ILE A 474 -10.37 21.00 -7.16
CA ILE A 474 -9.88 20.71 -5.82
C ILE A 474 -8.80 19.61 -5.84
N PHE A 475 -9.03 18.52 -6.58
CA PHE A 475 -8.06 17.42 -6.63
C PHE A 475 -6.78 17.80 -7.39
N THR A 476 -6.89 18.57 -8.46
CA THR A 476 -5.70 19.12 -9.15
C THR A 476 -4.90 20.04 -8.23
N ALA A 477 -5.57 20.96 -7.54
CA ALA A 477 -4.92 21.90 -6.61
C ALA A 477 -4.29 21.15 -5.42
N ALA A 478 -5.01 20.19 -4.84
CA ALA A 478 -4.52 19.39 -3.71
C ALA A 478 -3.30 18.55 -4.08
N ALA A 479 -3.32 17.89 -5.24
CA ALA A 479 -2.18 17.09 -5.71
C ALA A 479 -0.93 17.97 -5.93
N ASN A 480 -1.09 19.16 -6.54
CA ASN A 480 0.00 20.09 -6.74
C ASN A 480 0.54 20.66 -5.42
N TYR A 481 -0.34 21.02 -4.49
CA TYR A 481 0.04 21.50 -3.17
C TYR A 481 0.84 20.45 -2.38
N LEU A 482 0.31 19.24 -2.30
CA LEU A 482 0.97 18.12 -1.59
C LEU A 482 2.32 17.77 -2.20
N ASN A 483 2.42 17.78 -3.54
CA ASN A 483 3.71 17.59 -4.21
C ASN A 483 4.70 18.72 -3.88
N GLY A 484 4.23 19.97 -3.78
CA GLY A 484 5.03 21.10 -3.34
C GLY A 484 5.57 20.95 -1.92
N VAL A 485 4.71 20.53 -0.98
CA VAL A 485 5.12 20.22 0.42
C VAL A 485 6.14 19.07 0.46
N TYR A 486 5.88 18.01 -0.28
CA TYR A 486 6.80 16.86 -0.37
C TYR A 486 8.17 17.29 -0.92
N LYS A 487 8.18 18.12 -1.97
CA LYS A 487 9.40 18.66 -2.56
C LYS A 487 10.19 19.55 -1.59
N GLN A 488 9.49 20.37 -0.81
CA GLN A 488 10.15 21.19 0.24
C GLN A 488 10.79 20.34 1.32
N GLN A 489 10.16 19.22 1.71
CA GLN A 489 10.66 18.35 2.77
C GLN A 489 11.79 17.42 2.32
N LEU A 490 11.71 16.88 1.13
CA LEU A 490 12.59 15.80 0.63
C LEU A 490 13.46 16.21 -0.57
N GLY A 491 13.35 17.44 -1.07
CA GLY A 491 14.15 17.94 -2.18
C GLY A 491 13.84 17.34 -3.56
N LYS A 492 12.78 16.54 -3.68
CA LYS A 492 12.36 15.86 -4.92
C LYS A 492 10.85 15.81 -5.06
N ASP A 493 10.36 15.71 -6.28
CA ASP A 493 8.94 15.52 -6.57
C ASP A 493 8.43 14.13 -6.13
N CYS A 494 7.16 14.06 -5.73
CA CYS A 494 6.49 12.80 -5.46
C CYS A 494 5.95 12.21 -6.77
N GLU A 495 6.74 11.39 -7.44
CA GLU A 495 6.36 10.79 -8.72
C GLU A 495 5.07 9.97 -8.65
N ASP A 496 4.87 9.23 -7.57
CA ASP A 496 3.70 8.40 -7.38
C ASP A 496 2.41 9.23 -7.31
N LEU A 497 2.45 10.38 -6.61
CA LEU A 497 1.33 11.31 -6.54
C LEU A 497 1.02 11.91 -7.92
N GLN A 498 2.05 12.31 -8.66
CA GLN A 498 1.89 12.85 -10.00
C GLN A 498 1.31 11.82 -10.97
N LYS A 499 1.81 10.58 -10.95
CA LYS A 499 1.30 9.47 -11.77
C LYS A 499 -0.15 9.13 -11.43
N ALA A 500 -0.50 9.08 -10.14
CA ALA A 500 -1.84 8.72 -9.68
C ALA A 500 -2.91 9.75 -10.08
N TYR A 501 -2.54 11.04 -10.15
CA TYR A 501 -3.46 12.13 -10.45
C TYR A 501 -3.28 12.74 -11.85
N ALA A 502 -2.48 12.14 -12.73
CA ALA A 502 -2.27 12.61 -14.09
C ALA A 502 -3.56 12.71 -14.91
N ASP A 503 -4.52 11.80 -14.67
CA ASP A 503 -5.82 11.72 -15.35
C ASP A 503 -7.01 12.13 -14.45
N VAL A 504 -6.78 13.05 -13.51
CA VAL A 504 -7.80 13.45 -12.51
C VAL A 504 -8.97 14.23 -13.12
N VAL A 505 -8.74 14.90 -14.24
CA VAL A 505 -9.73 15.76 -14.88
C VAL A 505 -10.77 14.91 -15.61
N GLN A 506 -12.04 15.10 -15.24
CA GLN A 506 -13.18 14.42 -15.84
C GLN A 506 -14.00 15.37 -16.73
N GLU A 507 -14.60 14.82 -17.77
CA GLU A 507 -15.51 15.50 -18.66
C GLU A 507 -16.96 15.32 -18.21
N SER A 508 -17.79 16.36 -18.41
CA SER A 508 -19.24 16.27 -18.22
C SER A 508 -19.94 16.02 -19.57
N PRO A 509 -20.82 15.01 -19.67
CA PRO A 509 -21.62 14.80 -20.87
C PRO A 509 -22.76 15.82 -21.00
N ARG A 510 -22.98 16.62 -19.95
CA ARG A 510 -24.09 17.58 -19.85
C ARG A 510 -23.59 18.99 -20.09
N SER A 511 -24.33 19.74 -20.93
CA SER A 511 -24.05 21.17 -21.20
C SER A 511 -24.63 22.12 -20.14
N THR A 512 -25.61 21.63 -19.34
CA THR A 512 -26.30 22.46 -18.33
C THR A 512 -25.51 22.53 -17.04
N GLU A 513 -25.34 23.75 -16.50
CA GLU A 513 -24.70 24.00 -15.21
C GLU A 513 -25.65 23.67 -14.06
N LYS A 514 -25.63 22.43 -13.62
CA LYS A 514 -26.40 21.91 -12.49
C LYS A 514 -25.48 21.33 -11.42
N GLY A 515 -26.02 21.12 -10.23
CA GLY A 515 -25.31 20.59 -9.07
C GLY A 515 -24.92 21.69 -8.07
N TYR A 516 -24.91 21.32 -6.80
CA TYR A 516 -24.60 22.22 -5.69
C TYR A 516 -23.38 21.73 -4.95
N VAL A 517 -22.47 22.65 -4.64
CA VAL A 517 -21.28 22.42 -3.82
C VAL A 517 -21.25 23.48 -2.72
N LYS A 518 -21.09 23.04 -1.47
CA LYS A 518 -20.90 23.91 -0.30
C LYS A 518 -19.55 23.59 0.35
N VAL A 519 -18.74 24.63 0.56
CA VAL A 519 -17.52 24.55 1.36
C VAL A 519 -17.75 25.30 2.66
N SER A 520 -17.46 24.66 3.79
CA SER A 520 -17.53 25.27 5.11
C SER A 520 -16.17 25.13 5.79
N PHE A 521 -15.66 26.23 6.34
CA PHE A 521 -14.46 26.20 7.17
C PHE A 521 -14.92 26.03 8.62
N LEU A 522 -14.36 25.03 9.29
CA LEU A 522 -14.57 24.84 10.72
C LEU A 522 -13.46 25.59 11.45
N GLU A 523 -13.82 26.25 12.55
CA GLU A 523 -12.82 26.79 13.46
C GLU A 523 -12.09 25.61 14.12
N PRO A 524 -10.76 25.67 14.28
CA PRO A 524 -10.05 24.63 15.00
C PRO A 524 -10.58 24.58 16.43
N ASP A 525 -11.07 23.41 16.88
CA ASP A 525 -11.34 23.20 18.27
C ASP A 525 -10.03 23.31 19.05
N GLU A 526 -9.99 24.15 20.10
CA GLU A 526 -8.79 24.37 20.93
C GLU A 526 -8.35 23.11 21.73
N GLU A 527 -8.98 21.93 21.51
CA GLU A 527 -8.77 20.69 22.25
C GLU A 527 -8.27 19.49 21.41
N HIS A 528 -7.51 19.71 20.35
CA HIS A 528 -6.82 18.56 19.70
C HIS A 528 -5.39 18.91 19.27
#